data_e0f8450066dad5ff74abe15886ebaccd
#
_entry.id   e0f8450066dad5ff74abe15886ebaccd
#
_cell.length_a   1.000
_cell.length_b   1.000
_cell.length_c   1.000
_cell.angle_alpha   90.00
_cell.angle_beta   90.00
_cell.angle_gamma   90.00
#
_symmetry.space_group_name_H-M   'P 1'
#
loop_
_entity.id
_entity.type
_entity.pdbx_description
1 polymer ?
#
loop_
_entity_poly.entity_id
_entity_poly.type
_entity_poly.pdbx_seq_one_letter_code
_entity_poly.pdbx_strand_id
1 'polypeptide(L)'
;MNVVDASVLVEYLAGGEHEAAATHAIGRERWAWAPALVDAEVGNALRRLVRAEKITARKAGAALDDLLLMRLQRVPHRHLVERAWQLRDSVSFYDGLYVALAETVDAPLVTLDKKLASASGLRTEVELIAPA
;
A
#
# COMPACT_ATOMS: atom_id res chain seq x y z
N MET A 1 -2.82 -10.51 -9.96
CA MET A 1 -2.23 -10.35 -8.62
C MET A 1 -1.40 -9.07 -8.61
N ASN A 2 -1.57 -8.24 -7.59
CA ASN A 2 -0.72 -7.07 -7.41
C ASN A 2 -0.34 -6.88 -5.93
N VAL A 3 0.72 -6.13 -5.70
CA VAL A 3 1.11 -5.66 -4.37
C VAL A 3 0.58 -4.25 -4.20
N VAL A 4 -0.11 -3.99 -3.11
CA VAL A 4 -0.82 -2.72 -2.88
C VAL A 4 -0.19 -1.99 -1.72
N ASP A 5 0.22 -0.76 -1.96
CA ASP A 5 0.77 0.15 -0.96
C ASP A 5 -0.35 0.63 -0.02
N ALA A 6 0.01 0.95 1.21
CA ALA A 6 -0.92 1.46 2.22
C ALA A 6 -1.68 2.71 1.76
N SER A 7 -1.05 3.58 0.97
CA SER A 7 -1.70 4.79 0.45
C SER A 7 -2.95 4.46 -0.37
N VAL A 8 -2.88 3.41 -1.18
CA VAL A 8 -4.00 2.94 -2.01
C VAL A 8 -5.10 2.37 -1.13
N LEU A 9 -4.74 1.59 -0.11
CA LEU A 9 -5.72 1.00 0.80
C LEU A 9 -6.46 2.06 1.62
N VAL A 10 -5.78 3.10 2.06
CA VAL A 10 -6.42 4.20 2.80
C VAL A 10 -7.48 4.88 1.94
N GLU A 11 -7.18 5.19 0.68
CA GLU A 11 -8.15 5.78 -0.25
C GLU A 11 -9.34 4.83 -0.50
N TYR A 12 -9.06 3.56 -0.68
CA TYR A 12 -10.11 2.56 -0.89
C TYR A 12 -11.03 2.42 0.32
N LEU A 13 -10.46 2.37 1.52
CA LEU A 13 -11.21 2.06 2.76
C LEU A 13 -11.88 3.28 3.37
N ALA A 14 -11.21 4.43 3.35
CA ALA A 14 -11.69 5.63 4.02
C ALA A 14 -12.35 6.64 3.08
N GLY A 15 -12.21 6.43 1.78
CA GLY A 15 -12.62 7.41 0.78
C GLY A 15 -11.63 8.57 0.70
N GLY A 16 -11.71 9.32 -0.36
CA GLY A 16 -10.85 10.46 -0.58
C GLY A 16 -10.82 10.79 -2.06
N GLU A 17 -9.94 11.69 -2.41
CA GLU A 17 -9.80 12.19 -3.78
C GLU A 17 -9.52 11.07 -4.80
N HIS A 18 -8.80 10.02 -4.39
CA HIS A 18 -8.36 8.93 -5.26
C HIS A 18 -9.14 7.62 -5.07
N GLU A 19 -10.28 7.68 -4.38
CA GLU A 19 -11.06 6.48 -4.05
C GLU A 19 -11.44 5.67 -5.29
N ALA A 20 -11.89 6.32 -6.34
CA ALA A 20 -12.33 5.63 -7.57
C ALA A 20 -11.18 4.88 -8.23
N ALA A 21 -10.01 5.51 -8.33
CA ALA A 21 -8.82 4.88 -8.89
C ALA A 21 -8.33 3.70 -8.04
N ALA A 22 -8.35 3.86 -6.70
CA ALA A 22 -7.97 2.81 -5.76
C ALA A 22 -8.93 1.62 -5.84
N THR A 23 -10.23 1.88 -5.88
CA THR A 23 -11.27 0.85 -6.00
C THR A 23 -11.08 0.05 -7.30
N HIS A 24 -10.83 0.74 -8.41
CA HIS A 24 -10.58 0.09 -9.69
C HIS A 24 -9.33 -0.80 -9.64
N ALA A 25 -8.23 -0.29 -9.09
CA ALA A 25 -6.96 -1.04 -9.01
C ALA A 25 -7.09 -2.30 -8.15
N ILE A 26 -7.77 -2.20 -7.00
CA ILE A 26 -7.99 -3.34 -6.11
C ILE A 26 -8.98 -4.34 -6.73
N GLY A 27 -10.03 -3.85 -7.37
CA GLY A 27 -11.07 -4.69 -7.97
C GLY A 27 -10.62 -5.48 -9.20
N ARG A 28 -9.51 -5.10 -9.84
CA ARG A 28 -8.97 -5.85 -10.99
C ARG A 28 -8.44 -7.23 -10.62
N GLU A 29 -8.10 -7.41 -9.34
CA GLU A 29 -7.41 -8.59 -8.88
C GLU A 29 -8.25 -9.34 -7.84
N ARG A 30 -8.16 -10.67 -7.89
CA ARG A 30 -8.86 -11.51 -6.91
C ARG A 30 -8.24 -11.38 -5.52
N TRP A 31 -6.90 -11.25 -5.45
CA TRP A 31 -6.13 -11.11 -4.24
C TRP A 31 -5.13 -9.98 -4.39
N ALA A 32 -5.02 -9.17 -3.37
CA ALA A 32 -3.94 -8.21 -3.22
C ALA A 32 -2.92 -8.75 -2.20
N TRP A 33 -1.68 -8.31 -2.34
CA TRP A 33 -0.57 -8.71 -1.46
C TRP A 33 0.03 -7.47 -0.83
N ALA A 34 0.48 -7.58 0.41
CA ALA A 34 1.21 -6.52 1.09
C ALA A 34 2.12 -7.12 2.17
N PRO A 35 3.22 -6.41 2.53
CA PRO A 35 3.98 -6.79 3.72
C PRO A 35 3.09 -6.64 4.96
N ALA A 36 3.38 -7.41 5.99
CA ALA A 36 2.59 -7.41 7.23
C ALA A 36 2.47 -6.02 7.87
N LEU A 37 3.44 -5.13 7.64
CA LEU A 37 3.38 -3.77 8.18
C LEU A 37 2.22 -2.93 7.63
N VAL A 38 1.56 -3.37 6.59
CA VAL A 38 0.45 -2.64 5.97
C VAL A 38 -0.63 -2.26 6.97
N ASP A 39 -0.96 -3.16 7.89
CA ASP A 39 -2.00 -2.89 8.90
C ASP A 39 -1.59 -1.72 9.81
N ALA A 40 -0.33 -1.68 10.21
CA ALA A 40 0.20 -0.61 11.04
C ALA A 40 0.23 0.72 10.28
N GLU A 41 0.62 0.71 9.01
CA GLU A 41 0.66 1.92 8.20
C GLU A 41 -0.73 2.47 7.92
N VAL A 42 -1.69 1.61 7.57
CA VAL A 42 -3.08 2.02 7.37
C VAL A 42 -3.66 2.58 8.65
N GLY A 43 -3.47 1.89 9.78
CA GLY A 43 -3.96 2.35 11.08
C GLY A 43 -3.40 3.71 11.45
N ASN A 44 -2.11 3.91 11.25
CA ASN A 44 -1.48 5.19 11.55
C ASN A 44 -1.94 6.31 10.60
N ALA A 45 -2.14 6.02 9.33
CA ALA A 45 -2.67 6.99 8.37
C ALA A 45 -4.10 7.41 8.74
N LEU A 46 -4.95 6.46 9.11
CA LEU A 46 -6.31 6.74 9.57
C LEU A 46 -6.30 7.60 10.85
N ARG A 47 -5.40 7.30 11.78
CA ARG A 47 -5.24 8.12 12.99
C ARG A 47 -4.91 9.56 12.63
N ARG A 48 -3.99 9.80 11.70
CA ARG A 48 -3.64 11.15 11.26
C ARG A 48 -4.83 11.88 10.64
N LEU A 49 -5.64 11.18 9.83
CA LEU A 49 -6.83 11.77 9.22
C LEU A 49 -7.87 12.17 10.26
N VAL A 50 -8.07 11.35 11.29
CA VAL A 50 -8.98 11.68 12.41
C VAL A 50 -8.47 12.89 13.17
N ARG A 51 -7.19 12.94 13.49
CA ARG A 51 -6.58 14.07 14.21
C ARG A 51 -6.63 15.37 13.42
N ALA A 52 -6.55 15.29 12.10
CA ALA A 52 -6.69 16.43 11.20
C ALA A 52 -8.15 16.79 10.90
N GLU A 53 -9.09 16.09 11.55
CA GLU A 53 -10.53 16.30 11.38
C GLU A 53 -11.01 16.11 9.93
N LYS A 54 -10.31 15.27 9.16
CA LYS A 54 -10.69 14.95 7.78
C LYS A 54 -11.67 13.79 7.69
N ILE A 55 -11.65 12.90 8.66
CA ILE A 55 -12.65 11.83 8.81
C ILE A 55 -13.00 11.69 10.29
N THR A 56 -14.14 11.08 10.58
CA THR A 56 -14.54 10.80 11.95
C THR A 56 -13.84 9.54 12.47
N ALA A 57 -13.71 9.43 13.80
CA ALA A 57 -13.22 8.21 14.43
C ALA A 57 -14.09 7.00 14.09
N ARG A 58 -15.39 7.21 13.94
CA ARG A 58 -16.33 6.16 13.53
C ARG A 58 -16.02 5.63 12.13
N LYS A 59 -15.79 6.53 11.20
CA LYS A 59 -15.43 6.15 9.83
C LYS A 59 -14.08 5.40 9.79
N ALA A 60 -13.10 5.88 10.54
CA ALA A 60 -11.80 5.22 10.64
C ALA A 60 -11.92 3.82 11.23
N GLY A 61 -12.73 3.63 12.28
CA GLY A 61 -12.99 2.32 12.88
C GLY A 61 -13.63 1.35 11.89
N ALA A 62 -14.62 1.82 11.11
CA ALA A 62 -15.25 1.02 10.07
C ALA A 62 -14.25 0.63 8.96
N ALA A 63 -13.36 1.54 8.58
CA ALA A 63 -12.30 1.26 7.61
C ALA A 63 -11.34 0.17 8.11
N LEU A 64 -10.99 0.18 9.40
CA LEU A 64 -10.16 -0.88 9.99
C LEU A 64 -10.88 -2.23 10.00
N ASP A 65 -12.16 -2.25 10.30
CA ASP A 65 -12.96 -3.48 10.22
C ASP A 65 -12.95 -4.06 8.80
N ASP A 66 -13.12 -3.20 7.80
CA ASP A 66 -13.07 -3.60 6.39
C ASP A 66 -11.68 -4.11 5.99
N LEU A 67 -10.63 -3.49 6.50
CA LEU A 67 -9.25 -3.94 6.25
C LEU A 67 -9.05 -5.40 6.71
N LEU A 68 -9.60 -5.74 7.88
CA LEU A 68 -9.49 -7.09 8.43
C LEU A 68 -10.26 -8.13 7.60
N LEU A 69 -11.29 -7.70 6.87
CA LEU A 69 -12.12 -8.59 6.06
C LEU A 69 -11.67 -8.69 4.60
N MET A 70 -10.75 -7.84 4.17
CA MET A 70 -10.27 -7.83 2.79
C MET A 70 -9.53 -9.12 2.43
N ARG A 71 -9.62 -9.47 1.15
CA ARG A 71 -8.77 -10.51 0.55
C ARG A 71 -7.37 -9.95 0.31
N LEU A 72 -6.66 -9.73 1.38
CA LEU A 72 -5.31 -9.19 1.40
C LEU A 72 -4.38 -10.23 2.01
N GLN A 73 -3.41 -10.69 1.21
CA GLN A 73 -2.39 -11.61 1.66
C GLN A 73 -1.26 -10.83 2.32
N ARG A 74 -1.14 -10.94 3.61
CA ARG A 74 -0.08 -10.27 4.39
C ARG A 74 1.13 -11.17 4.47
N VAL A 75 2.30 -10.64 4.17
CA VAL A 75 3.55 -11.41 4.09
C VAL A 75 4.50 -10.95 5.18
N PRO A 76 5.05 -11.88 6.00
CA PRO A 76 6.06 -11.53 6.99
C PRO A 76 7.31 -10.91 6.34
N HIS A 77 8.00 -10.04 7.07
CA HIS A 77 9.11 -9.24 6.53
C HIS A 77 10.42 -10.02 6.35
N ARG A 78 10.59 -11.10 7.07
CA ARG A 78 11.88 -11.79 7.20
C ARG A 78 12.61 -11.99 5.87
N HIS A 79 11.92 -12.46 4.87
CA HIS A 79 12.52 -12.75 3.55
C HIS A 79 12.58 -11.52 2.64
N LEU A 80 12.08 -10.38 3.09
CA LEU A 80 12.08 -9.13 2.34
C LEU A 80 13.17 -8.15 2.80
N VAL A 81 13.72 -8.37 3.99
CA VAL A 81 14.61 -7.41 4.67
C VAL A 81 15.89 -7.16 3.88
N GLU A 82 16.52 -8.22 3.37
CA GLU A 82 17.79 -8.06 2.64
C GLU A 82 17.63 -7.18 1.41
N ARG A 83 16.61 -7.46 0.60
CA ARG A 83 16.35 -6.67 -0.61
C ARG A 83 15.92 -5.24 -0.28
N ALA A 84 15.09 -5.06 0.74
CA ALA A 84 14.69 -3.74 1.20
C ALA A 84 15.90 -2.90 1.63
N TRP A 85 16.87 -3.52 2.29
CA TRP A 85 18.10 -2.86 2.68
C TRP A 85 18.96 -2.46 1.48
N GLN A 86 19.05 -3.31 0.46
CA GLN A 86 19.75 -3.00 -0.79
C GLN A 86 19.18 -1.76 -1.48
N LEU A 87 17.89 -1.50 -1.30
CA LEU A 87 17.19 -0.37 -1.91
C LEU A 87 17.23 0.92 -1.09
N ARG A 88 17.93 0.93 0.04
CA ARG A 88 17.90 2.02 1.03
C ARG A 88 18.29 3.40 0.50
N ASP A 89 19.10 3.47 -0.55
CA ASP A 89 19.50 4.73 -1.14
C ASP A 89 18.46 5.25 -2.16
N SER A 90 17.51 4.43 -2.56
CA SER A 90 16.49 4.76 -3.55
C SER A 90 15.11 5.00 -2.92
N VAL A 91 14.76 4.23 -1.90
CA VAL A 91 13.45 4.30 -1.24
C VAL A 91 13.63 4.10 0.27
N SER A 92 12.62 4.49 1.05
CA SER A 92 12.60 4.19 2.48
C SER A 92 12.62 2.68 2.70
N PHE A 93 13.05 2.25 3.89
CA PHE A 93 13.02 0.81 4.23
C PHE A 93 11.61 0.23 4.16
N TYR A 94 10.61 1.00 4.61
CA TYR A 94 9.20 0.60 4.53
C TYR A 94 8.77 0.38 3.08
N ASP A 95 9.05 1.32 2.20
CA ASP A 95 8.74 1.18 0.77
C ASP A 95 9.55 0.04 0.15
N GLY A 96 10.78 -0.14 0.58
CA GLY A 96 11.64 -1.26 0.16
C GLY A 96 11.02 -2.61 0.45
N LEU A 97 10.28 -2.76 1.54
CA LEU A 97 9.57 -4.01 1.85
C LEU A 97 8.46 -4.29 0.82
N TYR A 98 7.73 -3.28 0.39
CA TYR A 98 6.71 -3.43 -0.67
C TYR A 98 7.36 -3.80 -2.00
N VAL A 99 8.44 -3.12 -2.36
CA VAL A 99 9.18 -3.42 -3.60
C VAL A 99 9.72 -4.85 -3.57
N ALA A 100 10.36 -5.23 -2.48
CA ALA A 100 10.91 -6.59 -2.32
C ALA A 100 9.83 -7.67 -2.47
N LEU A 101 8.65 -7.42 -1.90
CA LEU A 101 7.52 -8.35 -2.05
C LEU A 101 7.07 -8.43 -3.50
N ALA A 102 6.89 -7.29 -4.17
CA ALA A 102 6.47 -7.25 -5.57
C ALA A 102 7.45 -7.99 -6.47
N GLU A 103 8.75 -7.81 -6.25
CA GLU A 103 9.79 -8.55 -6.98
C GLU A 103 9.73 -10.05 -6.71
N THR A 104 9.51 -10.44 -5.45
CA THR A 104 9.45 -11.85 -5.06
C THR A 104 8.27 -12.59 -5.69
N VAL A 105 7.10 -11.95 -5.73
CA VAL A 105 5.89 -12.58 -6.29
C VAL A 105 5.69 -12.27 -7.77
N ASP A 106 6.61 -11.52 -8.36
CA ASP A 106 6.57 -11.10 -9.77
C ASP A 106 5.24 -10.42 -10.14
N ALA A 107 4.87 -9.44 -9.34
CA ALA A 107 3.64 -8.69 -9.50
C ALA A 107 3.92 -7.19 -9.48
N PRO A 108 3.11 -6.37 -10.15
CA PRO A 108 3.29 -4.92 -10.07
C PRO A 108 2.97 -4.39 -8.68
N LEU A 109 3.65 -3.31 -8.31
CA LEU A 109 3.39 -2.55 -7.10
C LEU A 109 2.49 -1.36 -7.44
N VAL A 110 1.32 -1.32 -6.83
CA VAL A 110 0.34 -0.24 -7.05
C VAL A 110 0.47 0.78 -5.94
N THR A 111 0.67 2.04 -6.30
CA THR A 111 0.91 3.12 -5.34
C THR A 111 0.31 4.45 -5.80
N LEU A 112 0.14 5.36 -4.86
CA LEU A 112 -0.17 6.78 -5.12
C LEU A 112 1.07 7.67 -4.94
N ASP A 113 2.21 7.09 -4.59
CA ASP A 113 3.45 7.83 -4.33
C ASP A 113 4.29 7.98 -5.61
N LYS A 114 4.37 9.21 -6.11
CA LYS A 114 5.16 9.54 -7.31
C LYS A 114 6.65 9.25 -7.13
N LYS A 115 7.19 9.46 -5.93
CA LYS A 115 8.62 9.20 -5.66
C LYS A 115 8.91 7.72 -5.78
N LEU A 116 8.03 6.87 -5.24
CA LEU A 116 8.17 5.43 -5.35
C LEU A 116 8.07 4.98 -6.81
N ALA A 117 7.13 5.53 -7.56
CA ALA A 117 6.95 5.19 -8.97
C ALA A 117 8.16 5.57 -9.83
N SER A 118 8.93 6.59 -9.45
CA SER A 118 10.10 7.06 -10.18
C SER A 118 11.43 6.60 -9.59
N ALA A 119 11.42 5.78 -8.56
CA ALA A 119 12.64 5.33 -7.90
C ALA A 119 13.48 4.44 -8.81
N SER A 120 14.81 4.53 -8.69
CA SER A 120 15.76 3.75 -9.48
C SER A 120 16.08 2.41 -8.82
N GLY A 121 16.53 1.45 -9.64
CA GLY A 121 17.03 0.16 -9.16
C GLY A 121 15.97 -0.87 -8.83
N LEU A 122 14.71 -0.58 -9.09
CA LEU A 122 13.62 -1.52 -8.86
C LEU A 122 13.53 -2.54 -9.98
N ARG A 123 13.22 -3.79 -9.63
CA ARG A 123 13.08 -4.90 -10.57
C ARG A 123 11.62 -5.32 -10.72
N THR A 124 10.71 -4.42 -10.44
CA THR A 124 9.27 -4.62 -10.59
C THR A 124 8.66 -3.41 -11.27
N GLU A 125 7.53 -3.61 -11.92
CA GLU A 125 6.73 -2.50 -12.41
C GLU A 125 6.06 -1.80 -11.24
N VAL A 126 6.14 -0.47 -11.19
CA VAL A 126 5.40 0.34 -10.23
C VAL A 126 4.32 1.11 -10.97
N GLU A 127 3.08 0.81 -10.64
CA GLU A 127 1.91 1.44 -11.25
C GLU A 127 1.43 2.59 -10.35
N LEU A 128 1.58 3.81 -10.86
CA LEU A 128 1.05 5.01 -10.21
C LEU A 128 -0.41 5.19 -10.62
N ILE A 129 -1.32 5.16 -9.65
CA ILE A 129 -2.76 5.24 -9.92
C ILE A 129 -3.36 6.62 -9.60
N ALA A 130 -2.54 7.66 -9.56
CA ALA A 130 -3.05 9.01 -9.40
C ALA A 130 -4.00 9.35 -10.54
N PRO A 131 -5.07 10.13 -10.31
CA PRO A 131 -5.93 10.59 -11.38
C PRO A 131 -5.13 11.42 -12.37
N ALA A 132 -5.55 11.33 -13.60
CA ALA A 132 -4.95 12.12 -14.68
C ALA A 132 -5.12 13.63 -14.42
#